data_d2dad664c0d8a106a5a7e6bbd4106628
#
_entry.id   d2dad664c0d8a106a5a7e6bbd4106628
#
_cell.length_a   1.000
_cell.length_b   1.000
_cell.length_c   1.000
_cell.angle_alpha   90.00
_cell.angle_beta   90.00
_cell.angle_gamma   90.00
#
_symmetry.space_group_name_H-M   'P 1'
#
loop_
_entity.id
_entity.type
_entity.pdbx_description
1 polymer ?
#
loop_
_entity_poly.entity_id
_entity_poly.type
_entity_poly.pdbx_seq_one_letter_code
_entity_poly.pdbx_strand_id
1 'polypeptide(L)'
;MVQAELAASMASEHGGKGNAPPGAGPYFYAMPLAPVTPEDDVRYMRLAIHEAVKAMDQDEVPVGAVVVWQNRVIARGHNLTERLHDVTAHAEMQAITAASHELAAKYLPDCTLYVTLEPCTMCSGALFWSQIGRVVYGASDEKRGFRTMGGQLHPKTQVTTGIEAELCGDLLTEFFRAKRKK
;
A
#
# COMPACT_ATOMS: atom_id res chain seq x y z
N MET A 1 -18.71 6.95 -11.42
CA MET A 1 -18.39 8.31 -10.94
C MET A 1 -16.97 8.35 -10.36
N VAL A 2 -16.57 7.39 -9.54
CA VAL A 2 -15.22 7.33 -8.91
C VAL A 2 -14.07 7.34 -9.92
N GLN A 3 -14.21 6.66 -11.06
CA GLN A 3 -13.17 6.61 -12.11
C GLN A 3 -12.94 7.96 -12.82
N ALA A 4 -13.94 8.81 -12.91
CA ALA A 4 -13.82 10.12 -13.58
C ALA A 4 -13.08 11.16 -12.71
N GLU A 5 -13.27 11.10 -11.38
CA GLU A 5 -12.57 11.98 -10.46
C GLU A 5 -11.08 11.59 -10.30
N LEU A 6 -10.78 10.29 -10.37
CA LEU A 6 -9.40 9.78 -10.38
C LEU A 6 -8.64 10.19 -11.64
N ALA A 7 -9.28 10.18 -12.80
CA ALA A 7 -8.65 10.59 -14.07
C ALA A 7 -8.24 12.07 -14.10
N ALA A 8 -8.99 12.94 -13.44
CA ALA A 8 -8.66 14.37 -13.36
C ALA A 8 -7.45 14.67 -12.48
N SER A 9 -7.20 13.83 -11.45
CA SER A 9 -6.04 13.94 -10.56
C SER A 9 -4.72 13.47 -11.22
N MET A 10 -4.79 12.61 -12.23
CA MET A 10 -3.61 12.03 -12.90
C MET A 10 -2.87 12.98 -13.83
N ALA A 11 -3.48 14.10 -14.26
CA ALA A 11 -2.90 14.99 -15.27
C ALA A 11 -1.82 15.95 -14.73
N SER A 12 -1.57 16.03 -13.42
CA SER A 12 -0.69 17.04 -12.85
C SER A 12 0.68 16.55 -12.34
N GLU A 13 1.00 15.25 -12.42
CA GLU A 13 2.24 14.69 -11.84
C GLU A 13 3.22 14.09 -12.86
N HIS A 14 3.62 14.87 -13.87
CA HIS A 14 4.80 14.53 -14.69
C HIS A 14 5.83 15.66 -14.58
N GLY A 15 6.81 15.48 -13.70
CA GLY A 15 7.93 16.40 -13.59
C GLY A 15 8.97 15.99 -12.54
N GLY A 16 10.08 15.41 -12.98
CA GLY A 16 11.27 15.35 -12.17
C GLY A 16 12.07 14.05 -12.17
N LYS A 17 12.71 13.71 -13.30
CA LYS A 17 13.83 12.75 -13.29
C LYS A 17 15.06 13.42 -12.69
N GLY A 18 15.33 13.18 -11.42
CA GLY A 18 16.61 13.50 -10.79
C GLY A 18 17.53 12.30 -10.86
N ASN A 19 18.48 12.27 -11.81
CA ASN A 19 19.56 11.32 -11.80
C ASN A 19 20.51 11.64 -10.64
N ALA A 20 20.82 10.68 -9.79
CA ALA A 20 21.90 10.79 -8.82
C ALA A 20 23.24 10.89 -9.57
N PRO A 21 24.18 11.75 -9.12
CA PRO A 21 25.49 11.86 -9.75
C PRO A 21 26.30 10.55 -9.54
N PRO A 22 27.06 10.09 -10.55
CA PRO A 22 27.92 8.92 -10.41
C PRO A 22 29.07 9.24 -9.43
N GLY A 23 29.19 8.44 -8.36
CA GLY A 23 30.30 8.56 -7.41
C GLY A 23 29.91 8.88 -5.96
N ALA A 24 28.64 8.91 -5.59
CA ALA A 24 28.23 9.03 -4.21
C ALA A 24 28.54 7.75 -3.42
N GLY A 25 29.62 7.77 -2.66
CA GLY A 25 30.02 6.72 -1.74
C GLY A 25 29.00 6.53 -0.59
N PRO A 26 29.17 5.51 0.29
CA PRO A 26 28.17 5.07 1.29
C PRO A 26 27.88 6.05 2.42
N TYR A 27 28.24 7.31 2.31
CA TYR A 27 28.06 8.37 3.31
C TYR A 27 27.08 9.46 2.89
N PHE A 28 26.06 9.14 2.10
CA PHE A 28 24.88 10.00 2.09
C PHE A 28 24.10 9.77 3.41
N TYR A 29 24.63 10.32 4.49
CA TYR A 29 23.81 10.58 5.67
C TYR A 29 22.71 11.54 5.22
N ALA A 30 21.57 10.98 4.94
CA ALA A 30 20.38 11.73 4.63
C ALA A 30 20.17 12.74 5.76
N MET A 31 20.02 14.00 5.42
CA MET A 31 19.41 14.98 6.32
C MET A 31 18.13 14.34 6.87
N PRO A 32 17.79 14.56 8.15
CA PRO A 32 16.54 14.05 8.69
C PRO A 32 15.43 14.48 7.74
N LEU A 33 14.77 13.51 7.13
CA LEU A 33 13.63 13.80 6.26
C LEU A 33 12.57 14.47 7.12
N ALA A 34 11.89 15.46 6.55
CA ALA A 34 10.74 16.04 7.21
C ALA A 34 9.76 14.93 7.60
N PRO A 35 9.18 14.98 8.80
CA PRO A 35 8.18 13.99 9.20
C PRO A 35 7.04 13.95 8.19
N VAL A 36 6.52 12.75 7.94
CA VAL A 36 5.37 12.54 7.07
C VAL A 36 4.19 13.34 7.59
N THR A 37 3.60 14.17 6.74
CA THR A 37 2.45 15.00 7.07
C THR A 37 1.13 14.27 6.80
N PRO A 38 -0.01 14.73 7.34
CA PRO A 38 -1.32 14.19 6.96
C PRO A 38 -1.61 14.29 5.46
N GLU A 39 -1.14 15.31 4.79
CA GLU A 39 -1.26 15.51 3.34
C GLU A 39 -0.45 14.47 2.57
N ASP A 40 0.73 14.10 3.07
CA ASP A 40 1.53 13.02 2.52
C ASP A 40 0.81 11.67 2.66
N ASP A 41 0.15 11.40 3.80
CA ASP A 41 -0.63 10.20 4.01
C ASP A 41 -1.76 10.08 2.97
N VAL A 42 -2.48 11.15 2.71
CA VAL A 42 -3.51 11.20 1.66
C VAL A 42 -2.89 10.93 0.28
N ARG A 43 -1.78 11.59 -0.03
CA ARG A 43 -1.09 11.40 -1.30
C ARG A 43 -0.66 9.95 -1.54
N TYR A 44 -0.04 9.31 -0.56
CA TYR A 44 0.39 7.92 -0.69
C TYR A 44 -0.77 6.94 -0.70
N MET A 45 -1.84 7.20 0.06
CA MET A 45 -3.05 6.40 0.00
C MET A 45 -3.70 6.46 -1.38
N ARG A 46 -3.74 7.61 -2.03
CA ARG A 46 -4.22 7.73 -3.40
C ARG A 46 -3.41 6.93 -4.39
N LEU A 47 -2.08 6.80 -4.20
CA LEU A 47 -1.27 5.89 -5.02
C LEU A 47 -1.61 4.41 -4.75
N ALA A 48 -1.94 4.03 -3.52
CA ALA A 48 -2.44 2.69 -3.22
C ALA A 48 -3.82 2.46 -3.86
N ILE A 49 -4.70 3.47 -3.89
CA ILE A 49 -6.00 3.41 -4.58
C ILE A 49 -5.80 3.19 -6.09
N HIS A 50 -4.82 3.82 -6.73
CA HIS A 50 -4.50 3.55 -8.13
C HIS A 50 -4.10 2.09 -8.37
N GLU A 51 -3.37 1.47 -7.44
CA GLU A 51 -3.07 0.04 -7.54
C GLU A 51 -4.35 -0.80 -7.34
N ALA A 52 -5.26 -0.41 -6.45
CA ALA A 52 -6.55 -1.10 -6.28
C ALA A 52 -7.41 -1.04 -7.56
N VAL A 53 -7.41 0.09 -8.28
CA VAL A 53 -8.10 0.20 -9.58
C VAL A 53 -7.51 -0.76 -10.61
N LYS A 54 -6.18 -0.95 -10.63
CA LYS A 54 -5.55 -1.94 -11.52
C LYS A 54 -5.99 -3.37 -11.21
N ALA A 55 -6.15 -3.71 -9.90
CA ALA A 55 -6.71 -4.99 -9.51
C ALA A 55 -8.15 -5.14 -10.06
N MET A 56 -8.98 -4.11 -9.88
CA MET A 56 -10.37 -4.09 -10.36
C MET A 56 -10.47 -4.29 -11.88
N ASP A 57 -9.60 -3.64 -12.65
CA ASP A 57 -9.54 -3.77 -14.11
C ASP A 57 -9.14 -5.18 -14.57
N GLN A 58 -8.49 -5.94 -13.68
CA GLN A 58 -8.09 -7.34 -13.89
C GLN A 58 -9.08 -8.34 -13.29
N ASP A 59 -10.27 -7.89 -12.87
CA ASP A 59 -11.32 -8.70 -12.23
C ASP A 59 -10.90 -9.30 -10.86
N GLU A 60 -9.86 -8.73 -10.25
CA GLU A 60 -9.37 -9.02 -8.89
C GLU A 60 -10.06 -8.14 -7.85
N VAL A 61 -10.11 -8.61 -6.59
CA VAL A 61 -10.60 -7.77 -5.48
C VAL A 61 -9.77 -6.49 -5.40
N PRO A 62 -10.39 -5.29 -5.44
CA PRO A 62 -9.68 -4.02 -5.57
C PRO A 62 -8.96 -3.61 -4.27
N VAL A 63 -7.86 -4.29 -4.01
CA VAL A 63 -6.93 -3.93 -2.95
C VAL A 63 -5.59 -3.55 -3.59
N GLY A 64 -5.08 -2.40 -3.19
CA GLY A 64 -3.80 -1.87 -3.64
C GLY A 64 -2.93 -1.43 -2.48
N ALA A 65 -1.63 -1.54 -2.67
CA ALA A 65 -0.64 -1.18 -1.65
C ALA A 65 0.57 -0.49 -2.25
N VAL A 66 1.17 0.43 -1.50
CA VAL A 66 2.48 1.00 -1.81
C VAL A 66 3.36 1.00 -0.57
N VAL A 67 4.65 0.78 -0.75
CA VAL A 67 5.64 0.93 0.32
C VAL A 67 6.45 2.19 0.08
N VAL A 68 6.55 3.03 1.11
CA VAL A 68 7.29 4.29 1.11
C VAL A 68 8.50 4.18 2.02
N TRP A 69 9.64 4.57 1.53
CA TRP A 69 10.89 4.72 2.26
C TRP A 69 11.50 6.08 1.90
N GLN A 70 11.92 6.85 2.90
CA GLN A 70 12.51 8.18 2.71
C GLN A 70 11.67 9.09 1.78
N ASN A 71 10.36 9.18 2.05
CA ASN A 71 9.39 9.97 1.26
C ASN A 71 9.32 9.59 -0.23
N ARG A 72 9.78 8.40 -0.61
CA ARG A 72 9.73 7.87 -1.97
C ARG A 72 8.98 6.55 -1.99
N VAL A 73 8.11 6.36 -2.96
CA VAL A 73 7.50 5.06 -3.23
C VAL A 73 8.55 4.14 -3.83
N ILE A 74 8.89 3.07 -3.11
CA ILE A 74 9.88 2.08 -3.52
C ILE A 74 9.27 0.78 -4.03
N ALA A 75 8.01 0.52 -3.67
CA ALA A 75 7.30 -0.67 -4.14
C ALA A 75 5.80 -0.38 -4.29
N ARG A 76 5.17 -1.12 -5.19
CA ARG A 76 3.74 -1.10 -5.45
C ARG A 76 3.23 -2.53 -5.57
N GLY A 77 2.00 -2.77 -5.18
CA GLY A 77 1.36 -4.06 -5.30
C GLY A 77 -0.16 -3.91 -5.40
N HIS A 78 -0.79 -4.86 -6.02
CA HIS A 78 -2.24 -5.01 -6.03
C HIS A 78 -2.58 -6.50 -6.00
N ASN A 79 -3.80 -6.83 -5.65
CA ASN A 79 -4.26 -8.22 -5.63
C ASN A 79 -4.08 -8.87 -7.01
N LEU A 80 -3.57 -10.12 -6.97
CA LEU A 80 -3.34 -10.97 -8.13
C LEU A 80 -3.73 -12.43 -7.84
N THR A 81 -4.65 -12.65 -6.89
CA THR A 81 -4.99 -13.99 -6.38
C THR A 81 -5.59 -14.90 -7.43
N GLU A 82 -6.51 -14.38 -8.25
CA GLU A 82 -7.13 -15.11 -9.34
C GLU A 82 -6.16 -15.31 -10.50
N ARG A 83 -5.45 -14.27 -10.88
CA ARG A 83 -4.53 -14.27 -12.02
C ARG A 83 -3.33 -15.19 -11.84
N LEU A 84 -2.79 -15.25 -10.63
CA LEU A 84 -1.64 -16.11 -10.30
C LEU A 84 -2.06 -17.47 -9.77
N HIS A 85 -3.36 -17.70 -9.54
CA HIS A 85 -3.87 -18.89 -8.85
C HIS A 85 -3.18 -19.10 -7.49
N ASP A 86 -2.92 -18.00 -6.78
CA ASP A 86 -2.18 -17.99 -5.52
C ASP A 86 -2.95 -17.19 -4.46
N VAL A 87 -3.46 -17.89 -3.45
CA VAL A 87 -4.22 -17.29 -2.35
C VAL A 87 -3.39 -16.30 -1.51
N THR A 88 -2.09 -16.32 -1.65
CA THR A 88 -1.19 -15.42 -0.92
C THR A 88 -0.82 -14.17 -1.71
N ALA A 89 -1.21 -14.07 -2.99
CA ALA A 89 -0.88 -12.95 -3.87
C ALA A 89 -1.70 -11.68 -3.55
N HIS A 90 -1.80 -11.32 -2.27
CA HIS A 90 -2.40 -10.08 -1.80
C HIS A 90 -1.52 -8.86 -2.12
N ALA A 91 -2.13 -7.69 -2.20
CA ALA A 91 -1.45 -6.42 -2.49
C ALA A 91 -0.26 -6.17 -1.54
N GLU A 92 -0.46 -6.42 -0.25
CA GLU A 92 0.56 -6.24 0.79
C GLU A 92 1.74 -7.19 0.58
N MET A 93 1.48 -8.45 0.24
CA MET A 93 2.52 -9.46 -0.01
C MET A 93 3.38 -9.07 -1.21
N GLN A 94 2.75 -8.62 -2.31
CA GLN A 94 3.45 -8.11 -3.49
C GLN A 94 4.32 -6.90 -3.13
N ALA A 95 3.75 -5.94 -2.41
CA ALA A 95 4.45 -4.70 -2.07
C ALA A 95 5.63 -4.94 -1.09
N ILE A 96 5.45 -5.78 -0.06
CA ILE A 96 6.52 -6.11 0.91
C ILE A 96 7.66 -6.85 0.21
N THR A 97 7.35 -7.84 -0.63
CA THR A 97 8.36 -8.61 -1.37
C THR A 97 9.17 -7.70 -2.28
N ALA A 98 8.50 -6.82 -3.03
CA ALA A 98 9.17 -5.86 -3.91
C ALA A 98 10.03 -4.86 -3.12
N ALA A 99 9.55 -4.35 -1.99
CA ALA A 99 10.31 -3.42 -1.14
C ALA A 99 11.56 -4.08 -0.53
N SER A 100 11.43 -5.32 -0.06
CA SER A 100 12.56 -6.10 0.47
C SER A 100 13.64 -6.32 -0.59
N HIS A 101 13.22 -6.59 -1.82
CA HIS A 101 14.15 -6.72 -2.96
C HIS A 101 14.82 -5.39 -3.29
N GLU A 102 14.05 -4.31 -3.39
CA GLU A 102 14.57 -2.96 -3.74
C GLU A 102 15.62 -2.48 -2.72
N LEU A 103 15.38 -2.72 -1.43
CA LEU A 103 16.30 -2.32 -0.37
C LEU A 103 17.37 -3.37 -0.07
N ALA A 104 17.33 -4.54 -0.70
CA ALA A 104 18.15 -5.70 -0.36
C ALA A 104 18.12 -5.98 1.16
N ALA A 105 16.94 -5.81 1.78
CA ALA A 105 16.73 -5.84 3.22
C ALA A 105 15.60 -6.79 3.60
N LYS A 106 15.84 -7.60 4.65
CA LYS A 106 14.85 -8.51 5.23
C LYS A 106 13.86 -7.77 6.15
N TYR A 107 14.32 -6.74 6.83
CA TYR A 107 13.53 -5.94 7.75
C TYR A 107 13.30 -4.55 7.20
N LEU A 108 12.12 -3.99 7.43
CA LEU A 108 11.65 -2.74 6.85
C LEU A 108 11.27 -1.69 7.93
N PRO A 109 12.11 -1.48 8.98
CA PRO A 109 11.74 -0.65 10.14
C PRO A 109 11.54 0.82 9.77
N ASP A 110 12.15 1.30 8.69
CA ASP A 110 12.07 2.69 8.23
C ASP A 110 11.05 2.87 7.08
N CYS A 111 10.27 1.81 6.79
CA CYS A 111 9.27 1.83 5.73
C CYS A 111 7.87 2.04 6.27
N THR A 112 7.03 2.69 5.47
CA THR A 112 5.59 2.78 5.68
C THR A 112 4.85 2.05 4.56
N LEU A 113 3.97 1.12 4.92
CA LEU A 113 2.99 0.54 4.00
C LEU A 113 1.72 1.37 4.02
N TYR A 114 1.23 1.75 2.85
CA TYR A 114 -0.12 2.26 2.63
C TYR A 114 -0.91 1.20 1.88
N VAL A 115 -2.07 0.83 2.39
CA VAL A 115 -2.94 -0.18 1.80
C VAL A 115 -4.40 0.24 1.89
N THR A 116 -5.19 -0.02 0.85
CA THR A 116 -6.56 0.47 0.75
C THR A 116 -7.53 -0.22 1.71
N LEU A 117 -7.23 -1.45 2.14
CA LEU A 117 -8.03 -2.25 3.06
C LEU A 117 -7.21 -2.69 4.27
N GLU A 118 -7.84 -2.81 5.42
CA GLU A 118 -7.22 -3.39 6.63
C GLU A 118 -6.60 -4.76 6.30
N PRO A 119 -5.29 -4.97 6.58
CA PRO A 119 -4.63 -6.23 6.31
C PRO A 119 -5.31 -7.43 6.99
N CYS A 120 -5.38 -8.56 6.31
CA CYS A 120 -5.84 -9.81 6.91
C CYS A 120 -4.78 -10.43 7.84
N THR A 121 -5.09 -11.54 8.52
CA THR A 121 -4.16 -12.22 9.43
C THR A 121 -2.90 -12.72 8.75
N MET A 122 -2.97 -13.18 7.50
CA MET A 122 -1.80 -13.59 6.72
C MET A 122 -0.87 -12.39 6.47
N CYS A 123 -1.42 -11.29 5.98
CA CYS A 123 -0.64 -10.09 5.69
C CYS A 123 -0.09 -9.43 6.96
N SER A 124 -0.90 -9.40 8.05
CA SER A 124 -0.40 -8.88 9.33
C SER A 124 0.75 -9.70 9.88
N GLY A 125 0.74 -11.03 9.68
CA GLY A 125 1.86 -11.90 10.02
C GLY A 125 3.12 -11.57 9.22
N ALA A 126 3.00 -11.34 7.90
CA ALA A 126 4.11 -10.92 7.06
C ALA A 126 4.66 -9.54 7.49
N LEU A 127 3.77 -8.60 7.78
CA LEU A 127 4.12 -7.27 8.30
C LEU A 127 4.82 -7.35 9.66
N PHE A 128 4.38 -8.27 10.54
CA PHE A 128 5.03 -8.54 11.81
C PHE A 128 6.48 -8.98 11.62
N TRP A 129 6.70 -10.00 10.78
CA TRP A 129 8.03 -10.56 10.56
C TRP A 129 8.97 -9.65 9.77
N SER A 130 8.43 -8.82 8.86
CA SER A 130 9.22 -7.77 8.20
C SER A 130 9.58 -6.61 9.12
N GLN A 131 9.00 -6.54 10.33
CA GLN A 131 9.19 -5.47 11.31
C GLN A 131 8.95 -4.08 10.69
N ILE A 132 7.94 -3.98 9.81
CA ILE A 132 7.66 -2.71 9.14
C ILE A 132 7.39 -1.59 10.15
N GLY A 133 7.95 -0.40 9.91
CA GLY A 133 7.87 0.70 10.85
C GLY A 133 6.47 1.28 11.02
N ARG A 134 5.70 1.38 9.92
CA ARG A 134 4.35 1.94 9.96
C ARG A 134 3.43 1.26 8.94
N VAL A 135 2.16 1.08 9.34
CA VAL A 135 1.06 0.63 8.47
C VAL A 135 -0.04 1.67 8.49
N VAL A 136 -0.43 2.13 7.31
CA VAL A 136 -1.54 3.06 7.09
C VAL A 136 -2.58 2.35 6.22
N TYR A 137 -3.81 2.22 6.71
CA TYR A 137 -4.86 1.64 5.88
C TYR A 137 -6.09 2.54 5.77
N GLY A 138 -6.79 2.41 4.63
CA GLY A 138 -7.99 3.17 4.32
C GLY A 138 -9.21 2.60 5.02
N ALA A 139 -9.89 1.65 4.39
CA ALA A 139 -11.09 1.01 4.92
C ALA A 139 -10.77 -0.08 5.95
N SER A 140 -11.58 -0.19 7.00
CA SER A 140 -11.55 -1.31 7.95
C SER A 140 -12.23 -2.55 7.35
N ASP A 141 -11.75 -3.74 7.72
CA ASP A 141 -12.41 -5.01 7.40
C ASP A 141 -12.93 -5.67 8.69
N GLU A 142 -14.20 -5.42 9.00
CA GLU A 142 -14.85 -5.94 10.21
C GLU A 142 -14.95 -7.47 10.24
N LYS A 143 -14.80 -8.14 9.08
CA LYS A 143 -14.96 -9.58 8.96
C LYS A 143 -13.64 -10.33 8.97
N ARG A 144 -12.62 -9.83 8.29
CA ARG A 144 -11.36 -10.54 8.02
C ARG A 144 -10.12 -9.73 8.39
N GLY A 145 -10.28 -8.48 8.83
CA GLY A 145 -9.20 -7.63 9.28
C GLY A 145 -8.43 -8.24 10.45
N PHE A 146 -7.14 -7.96 10.54
CA PHE A 146 -6.29 -8.55 11.57
C PHE A 146 -6.75 -8.21 12.98
N ARG A 147 -7.35 -7.03 13.19
CA ARG A 147 -7.84 -6.59 14.51
C ARG A 147 -9.00 -7.46 15.02
N THR A 148 -9.90 -7.85 14.13
CA THR A 148 -11.06 -8.71 14.44
C THR A 148 -10.65 -10.17 14.56
N MET A 149 -9.73 -10.62 13.70
CA MET A 149 -9.32 -12.03 13.60
C MET A 149 -8.16 -12.41 14.52
N GLY A 150 -7.69 -11.51 15.40
CA GLY A 150 -6.62 -11.77 16.37
C GLY A 150 -5.21 -11.79 15.75
N GLY A 151 -5.05 -11.24 14.56
CA GLY A 151 -3.73 -11.00 13.97
C GLY A 151 -2.98 -9.92 14.73
N GLN A 152 -1.66 -9.91 14.59
CA GLN A 152 -0.79 -8.96 15.29
C GLN A 152 0.20 -8.32 14.33
N LEU A 153 0.53 -7.08 14.61
CA LEU A 153 1.68 -6.38 14.02
C LEU A 153 2.83 -6.37 15.03
N HIS A 154 4.03 -6.12 14.55
CA HIS A 154 5.19 -6.02 15.44
C HIS A 154 4.96 -4.90 16.48
N PRO A 155 5.35 -5.06 17.74
CA PRO A 155 5.05 -4.10 18.82
C PRO A 155 5.54 -2.67 18.57
N LYS A 156 6.54 -2.50 17.70
CA LYS A 156 7.08 -1.18 17.32
C LYS A 156 6.39 -0.59 16.09
N THR A 157 5.54 -1.35 15.39
CA THR A 157 4.84 -0.88 14.20
C THR A 157 3.79 0.15 14.60
N GLN A 158 3.87 1.34 14.03
CA GLN A 158 2.85 2.37 14.18
C GLN A 158 1.68 2.07 13.24
N VAL A 159 0.47 2.36 13.68
CA VAL A 159 -0.75 2.13 12.88
C VAL A 159 -1.54 3.43 12.75
N THR A 160 -1.89 3.79 11.53
CA THR A 160 -2.81 4.89 11.20
C THR A 160 -3.95 4.33 10.35
N THR A 161 -5.17 4.74 10.63
CA THR A 161 -6.37 4.19 9.99
C THR A 161 -7.27 5.29 9.44
N GLY A 162 -8.11 4.96 8.47
CA GLY A 162 -9.16 5.86 8.01
C GLY A 162 -8.72 6.88 6.96
N ILE A 163 -7.52 6.76 6.41
CA ILE A 163 -7.07 7.66 5.34
C ILE A 163 -7.78 7.29 4.04
N GLU A 164 -8.57 8.21 3.48
CA GLU A 164 -9.44 7.99 2.29
C GLU A 164 -10.37 6.77 2.46
N ALA A 165 -10.87 6.53 3.68
CA ALA A 165 -11.62 5.31 4.03
C ALA A 165 -12.88 5.11 3.19
N GLU A 166 -13.64 6.18 2.93
CA GLU A 166 -14.86 6.14 2.12
C GLU A 166 -14.54 5.69 0.69
N LEU A 167 -13.56 6.33 0.05
CA LEU A 167 -13.15 5.99 -1.31
C LEU A 167 -12.64 4.54 -1.43
N CYS A 168 -11.87 4.08 -0.44
CA CYS A 168 -11.40 2.71 -0.37
C CYS A 168 -12.55 1.70 -0.22
N GLY A 169 -13.53 2.00 0.64
CA GLY A 169 -14.71 1.17 0.88
C GLY A 169 -15.64 1.10 -0.34
N ASP A 170 -15.79 2.21 -1.05
CA ASP A 170 -16.63 2.30 -2.24
C ASP A 170 -16.12 1.43 -3.39
N LEU A 171 -14.82 1.36 -3.62
CA LEU A 171 -14.20 0.46 -4.61
C LEU A 171 -14.59 -1.00 -4.35
N LEU A 172 -14.50 -1.46 -3.09
CA LEU A 172 -14.87 -2.82 -2.71
C LEU A 172 -16.38 -3.07 -2.90
N THR A 173 -17.19 -2.11 -2.47
CA THR A 173 -18.65 -2.19 -2.58
C THR A 173 -19.10 -2.27 -4.03
N GLU A 174 -18.53 -1.45 -4.91
CA GLU A 174 -18.81 -1.45 -6.35
C GLU A 174 -18.41 -2.77 -6.99
N PHE A 175 -17.23 -3.28 -6.71
CA PHE A 175 -16.75 -4.56 -7.22
C PHE A 175 -17.67 -5.72 -6.84
N PHE A 176 -17.98 -5.89 -5.55
CA PHE A 176 -18.83 -6.99 -5.12
C PHE A 176 -20.28 -6.83 -5.57
N ARG A 177 -20.78 -5.60 -5.74
CA ARG A 177 -22.09 -5.36 -6.35
C ARG A 177 -22.13 -5.81 -7.81
N ALA A 178 -21.08 -5.55 -8.57
CA ALA A 178 -20.96 -6.01 -9.96
C ALA A 178 -20.89 -7.52 -10.07
N LYS A 179 -20.11 -8.18 -9.18
CA LYS A 179 -20.00 -9.66 -9.13
C LYS A 179 -21.33 -10.37 -8.80
N ARG A 180 -22.18 -9.78 -7.96
CA ARG A 180 -23.50 -10.38 -7.61
C ARG A 180 -24.54 -10.28 -8.73
N LYS A 181 -24.30 -9.50 -9.76
CA LYS A 181 -25.21 -9.34 -10.91
C LYS A 181 -24.86 -10.26 -12.09
N LYS A 182 -23.69 -10.92 -12.04
CA LYS A 182 -23.27 -11.97 -12.98
C LYS A 182 -23.72 -13.34 -12.47
#